data_e66ff0c7b754b45e136d989b802c5abc
#
_entry.id   e66ff0c7b754b45e136d989b802c5abc
#
_cell.length_a   1.000
_cell.length_b   1.000
_cell.length_c   1.000
_cell.angle_alpha   90.00
_cell.angle_beta   90.00
_cell.angle_gamma   90.00
#
_symmetry.space_group_name_H-M   'P 1'
#
loop_
_entity.id
_entity.type
_entity.pdbx_description
1 polymer ?
#
loop_
_entity_poly.entity_id
_entity_poly.type
_entity_poly.pdbx_seq_one_letter_code
_entity_poly.pdbx_strand_id
1 'polypeptide(L)'
;MQIFDAPRHPYTRALLAAVPRLGSMRGSDTPARFPLPDAASAIGVPAPPLLPLRTPSSGAPLLKVRGLTTRFAVRSGFFSRVRRRVHAVEQISFDLAAGETLALVGESGCGKSTTGRSLLRLVDIDRGSIEFGGRDIAKIPADAMRPLRRQIQMVFQDPFASLDPRLTVGFSVAEPLYVHGIAKGSAAADRVAWLLQHVGLSPDAALRYPHEFSGGQRQRIAIARALALQPKLIVADEAVSALDVSIRAQIVNLLLDLQAEFGLAYLFISHDMAVVERVSHRVAVMYLGQIVEIGPRRAIFDDPQHPYTRKLLAAVPVADPSRRKPKTELSSDEVPSPIRAIGDEPVIAPLREVGPGHFVAMHRIAGAF
;
A
#
# COMPACT_ATOMS: atom_id res chain seq x y z
N MET A 1 -22.92 12.43 -21.34
CA MET A 1 -22.36 12.03 -22.65
C MET A 1 -21.28 13.01 -23.12
N GLN A 2 -21.55 14.26 -23.50
CA GLN A 2 -20.53 15.16 -24.06
C GLN A 2 -19.20 15.29 -23.28
N ILE A 3 -19.22 15.29 -21.94
CA ILE A 3 -18.00 15.39 -21.09
C ILE A 3 -17.12 14.14 -21.22
N PHE A 4 -17.70 12.97 -21.41
CA PHE A 4 -16.97 11.71 -21.51
C PHE A 4 -16.49 11.41 -22.95
N ASP A 5 -17.35 11.68 -23.95
CA ASP A 5 -17.10 11.29 -25.33
C ASP A 5 -16.28 12.34 -26.09
N ALA A 6 -16.47 13.63 -25.79
CA ALA A 6 -15.80 14.74 -26.46
C ALA A 6 -15.44 15.87 -25.51
N PRO A 7 -14.55 15.66 -24.53
CA PRO A 7 -14.16 16.69 -23.59
C PRO A 7 -13.42 17.82 -24.28
N ARG A 8 -13.95 19.05 -24.23
CA ARG A 8 -13.35 20.21 -24.90
C ARG A 8 -12.27 20.87 -24.06
N HIS A 9 -12.48 21.00 -22.73
CA HIS A 9 -11.55 21.69 -21.85
C HIS A 9 -10.31 20.84 -21.53
N PRO A 10 -9.09 21.39 -21.61
CA PRO A 10 -7.84 20.65 -21.31
C PRO A 10 -7.84 19.98 -19.92
N TYR A 11 -8.34 20.68 -18.91
CA TYR A 11 -8.47 20.15 -17.55
C TYR A 11 -9.37 18.91 -17.49
N THR A 12 -10.50 18.93 -18.20
CA THR A 12 -11.41 17.75 -18.24
C THR A 12 -10.74 16.55 -18.92
N ARG A 13 -9.96 16.78 -19.98
CA ARG A 13 -9.18 15.72 -20.62
C ARG A 13 -8.13 15.15 -19.69
N ALA A 14 -7.39 16.02 -18.99
CA ALA A 14 -6.39 15.62 -18.01
C ALA A 14 -7.02 14.81 -16.85
N LEU A 15 -8.17 15.26 -16.35
CA LEU A 15 -8.89 14.57 -15.29
C LEU A 15 -9.37 13.18 -15.73
N LEU A 16 -9.96 13.07 -16.93
CA LEU A 16 -10.41 11.78 -17.48
C LEU A 16 -9.26 10.83 -17.79
N ALA A 17 -8.11 11.35 -18.21
CA ALA A 17 -6.89 10.56 -18.45
C ALA A 17 -6.28 10.04 -17.13
N ALA A 18 -6.44 10.79 -16.04
CA ALA A 18 -5.95 10.41 -14.70
C ALA A 18 -6.85 9.37 -14.01
N VAL A 19 -8.11 9.18 -14.48
CA VAL A 19 -9.01 8.18 -13.88
C VAL A 19 -8.46 6.77 -14.09
N PRO A 20 -8.14 6.03 -13.02
CA PRO A 20 -7.72 4.65 -13.15
C PRO A 20 -8.82 3.80 -13.77
N ARG A 21 -8.50 3.07 -14.82
CA ARG A 21 -9.47 2.16 -15.47
C ARG A 21 -8.99 0.73 -15.29
N LEU A 22 -9.82 -0.09 -14.66
CA LEU A 22 -9.57 -1.52 -14.55
C LEU A 22 -9.49 -2.15 -15.95
N GLY A 23 -8.50 -3.01 -16.15
CA GLY A 23 -8.21 -3.64 -17.45
C GLY A 23 -7.35 -2.79 -18.38
N SER A 24 -6.90 -1.61 -17.93
CA SER A 24 -5.99 -0.74 -18.71
C SER A 24 -4.59 -1.33 -18.88
N MET A 25 -4.25 -2.34 -18.10
CA MET A 25 -2.96 -3.00 -18.06
C MET A 25 -2.98 -4.42 -18.64
N ARG A 26 -4.07 -4.81 -19.33
CA ARG A 26 -4.17 -6.14 -19.95
C ARG A 26 -2.99 -6.39 -20.90
N GLY A 27 -2.39 -7.59 -20.80
CA GLY A 27 -1.24 -7.99 -21.62
C GLY A 27 0.11 -7.41 -21.19
N SER A 28 0.17 -6.55 -20.15
CA SER A 28 1.42 -6.07 -19.57
C SER A 28 1.77 -6.91 -18.33
N ASP A 29 3.03 -7.26 -18.13
CA ASP A 29 3.49 -8.01 -16.95
C ASP A 29 4.17 -7.10 -15.90
N THR A 30 4.45 -5.85 -16.26
CA THR A 30 5.15 -4.90 -15.39
C THR A 30 4.26 -3.72 -15.00
N PRO A 31 4.48 -3.08 -13.86
CA PRO A 31 3.83 -1.83 -13.49
C PRO A 31 4.00 -0.75 -14.58
N ALA A 32 3.11 0.23 -14.62
CA ALA A 32 3.22 1.35 -15.56
C ALA A 32 2.72 2.65 -14.95
N ARG A 33 3.38 3.75 -15.32
CA ARG A 33 2.97 5.10 -14.91
C ARG A 33 1.61 5.47 -15.51
N PHE A 34 0.87 6.28 -14.76
CA PHE A 34 -0.32 6.94 -15.32
C PHE A 34 0.10 7.92 -16.42
N PRO A 35 -0.62 7.95 -17.56
CA PRO A 35 -0.41 8.96 -18.60
C PRO A 35 -0.94 10.30 -18.08
N LEU A 36 -0.07 11.08 -17.46
CA LEU A 36 -0.41 12.45 -17.06
C LEU A 36 -0.02 13.38 -18.21
N PRO A 37 -0.87 14.36 -18.57
CA PRO A 37 -0.42 15.43 -19.45
C PRO A 37 0.75 16.13 -18.77
N ASP A 38 1.82 16.36 -19.52
CA ASP A 38 3.04 17.00 -19.03
C ASP A 38 2.74 18.36 -18.42
N ALA A 39 2.59 18.40 -17.09
CA ALA A 39 2.60 19.67 -16.36
C ALA A 39 3.93 20.42 -16.54
N ALA A 40 5.02 19.69 -16.80
CA ALA A 40 6.33 20.24 -17.12
C ALA A 40 6.36 20.95 -18.49
N SER A 41 5.64 20.43 -19.49
CA SER A 41 5.50 21.10 -20.79
C SER A 41 4.77 22.43 -20.72
N ALA A 42 3.91 22.62 -19.70
CA ALA A 42 3.22 23.88 -19.48
C ALA A 42 4.13 24.96 -18.86
N ILE A 43 5.29 24.61 -18.30
CA ILE A 43 6.23 25.53 -17.62
C ILE A 43 7.60 25.58 -18.34
N GLY A 44 7.75 24.89 -19.49
CA GLY A 44 8.97 24.95 -20.29
C GLY A 44 10.22 24.30 -19.64
N VAL A 45 10.05 23.52 -18.59
CA VAL A 45 11.14 22.76 -17.95
C VAL A 45 11.15 21.35 -18.55
N PRO A 46 12.28 20.88 -19.13
CA PRO A 46 12.39 19.51 -19.60
C PRO A 46 12.11 18.54 -18.45
N ALA A 47 11.15 17.64 -18.62
CA ALA A 47 10.94 16.57 -17.67
C ALA A 47 12.21 15.71 -17.58
N PRO A 48 12.69 15.34 -16.39
CA PRO A 48 13.83 14.44 -16.28
C PRO A 48 13.52 13.12 -17.01
N PRO A 49 14.54 12.50 -17.64
CA PRO A 49 14.34 11.24 -18.35
C PRO A 49 13.74 10.20 -17.39
N LEU A 50 12.62 9.60 -17.81
CA LEU A 50 11.95 8.58 -17.04
C LEU A 50 12.85 7.33 -16.96
N LEU A 51 13.27 6.97 -15.76
CA LEU A 51 14.01 5.73 -15.54
C LEU A 51 13.12 4.53 -15.90
N PRO A 52 13.69 3.49 -16.54
CA PRO A 52 12.95 2.24 -16.75
C PRO A 52 12.56 1.63 -15.40
N LEU A 53 11.32 1.13 -15.31
CA LEU A 53 10.88 0.41 -14.12
C LEU A 53 11.71 -0.88 -13.99
N ARG A 54 12.22 -1.12 -12.79
CA ARG A 54 13.07 -2.30 -12.54
C ARG A 54 12.20 -3.56 -12.46
N THR A 55 12.74 -4.66 -12.97
CA THR A 55 12.22 -5.99 -12.68
C THR A 55 12.64 -6.38 -11.26
N PRO A 56 11.77 -7.04 -10.49
CA PRO A 56 12.13 -7.55 -9.18
C PRO A 56 13.36 -8.45 -9.23
N SER A 57 14.18 -8.41 -8.18
CA SER A 57 15.35 -9.27 -8.07
C SER A 57 14.95 -10.74 -8.03
N SER A 58 15.63 -11.58 -8.82
CA SER A 58 15.45 -13.04 -8.78
C SER A 58 16.20 -13.71 -7.63
N GLY A 59 16.85 -12.94 -6.75
CA GLY A 59 17.61 -13.43 -5.60
C GLY A 59 16.72 -13.84 -4.42
N ALA A 60 17.36 -14.06 -3.26
CA ALA A 60 16.62 -14.31 -2.02
C ALA A 60 15.66 -13.16 -1.71
N PRO A 61 14.43 -13.44 -1.27
CA PRO A 61 13.46 -12.40 -0.95
C PRO A 61 13.95 -11.49 0.17
N LEU A 62 13.68 -10.20 0.03
CA LEU A 62 13.99 -9.18 1.05
C LEU A 62 13.18 -9.41 2.34
N LEU A 63 11.92 -9.78 2.18
CA LEU A 63 11.00 -10.08 3.28
C LEU A 63 10.35 -11.45 3.06
N LYS A 64 10.37 -12.31 4.10
CA LYS A 64 9.59 -13.55 4.15
C LYS A 64 8.68 -13.53 5.36
N VAL A 65 7.41 -13.77 5.15
CA VAL A 65 6.39 -13.88 6.20
C VAL A 65 5.84 -15.30 6.18
N ARG A 66 5.78 -15.94 7.35
CA ARG A 66 5.28 -17.33 7.47
C ARG A 66 4.35 -17.45 8.66
N GLY A 67 3.12 -17.86 8.41
CA GLY A 67 2.11 -18.14 9.42
C GLY A 67 1.80 -16.95 10.34
N LEU A 68 1.95 -15.71 9.86
CA LEU A 68 1.74 -14.51 10.66
C LEU A 68 0.31 -14.46 11.18
N THR A 69 0.18 -14.36 12.51
CA THR A 69 -1.09 -14.26 13.22
C THR A 69 -1.05 -13.09 14.18
N THR A 70 -2.05 -12.20 14.08
CA THR A 70 -2.21 -11.03 14.95
C THR A 70 -3.67 -10.90 15.37
N ARG A 71 -3.91 -10.91 16.67
CA ARG A 71 -5.25 -10.88 17.26
C ARG A 71 -5.33 -9.80 18.34
N PHE A 72 -6.50 -9.21 18.48
CA PHE A 72 -6.73 -8.21 19.51
C PHE A 72 -7.75 -8.71 20.53
N ALA A 73 -7.43 -8.60 21.81
CA ALA A 73 -8.32 -8.98 22.90
C ALA A 73 -9.45 -7.96 23.04
N VAL A 74 -10.70 -8.44 23.01
CA VAL A 74 -11.89 -7.65 23.32
C VAL A 74 -12.26 -7.93 24.77
N ARG A 75 -12.07 -6.91 25.62
CA ARG A 75 -12.41 -6.97 27.04
C ARG A 75 -13.84 -6.50 27.26
N SER A 76 -14.58 -7.18 28.11
CA SER A 76 -15.97 -6.82 28.42
C SER A 76 -16.33 -7.14 29.89
N GLY A 77 -17.36 -6.43 30.39
CA GLY A 77 -17.87 -6.58 31.77
C GLY A 77 -17.05 -5.80 32.82
N PHE A 78 -17.58 -5.74 34.05
CA PHE A 78 -17.02 -4.98 35.17
C PHE A 78 -15.57 -5.36 35.51
N PHE A 79 -15.19 -6.62 35.33
CA PHE A 79 -13.84 -7.14 35.59
C PHE A 79 -12.92 -7.12 34.38
N SER A 80 -13.26 -6.42 33.29
CA SER A 80 -12.43 -6.31 32.06
C SER A 80 -11.89 -7.66 31.57
N ARG A 81 -12.65 -8.75 31.69
CA ARG A 81 -12.23 -10.08 31.26
C ARG A 81 -12.24 -10.17 29.74
N VAL A 82 -11.21 -10.81 29.16
CA VAL A 82 -11.17 -11.13 27.73
C VAL A 82 -12.21 -12.21 27.44
N ARG A 83 -13.25 -11.88 26.69
CA ARG A 83 -14.31 -12.82 26.29
C ARG A 83 -14.32 -13.12 24.80
N ARG A 84 -13.77 -12.23 23.99
CA ARG A 84 -13.71 -12.35 22.54
C ARG A 84 -12.35 -11.89 22.04
N ARG A 85 -12.01 -12.28 20.81
CA ARG A 85 -10.82 -11.78 20.09
C ARG A 85 -11.23 -11.32 18.71
N VAL A 86 -10.59 -10.24 18.23
CA VAL A 86 -10.63 -9.86 16.82
C VAL A 86 -9.52 -10.64 16.13
N HIS A 87 -9.85 -11.48 15.19
CA HIS A 87 -8.95 -12.26 14.36
C HIS A 87 -8.54 -11.40 13.14
N ALA A 88 -7.63 -10.46 13.38
CA ALA A 88 -7.28 -9.45 12.38
C ALA A 88 -6.36 -9.99 11.28
N VAL A 89 -5.43 -10.89 11.64
CA VAL A 89 -4.52 -11.58 10.72
C VAL A 89 -4.40 -13.02 11.16
N GLU A 90 -4.64 -13.97 10.25
CA GLU A 90 -4.68 -15.39 10.53
C GLU A 90 -3.80 -16.18 9.55
N GLN A 91 -2.65 -16.62 10.05
CA GLN A 91 -1.70 -17.53 9.40
C GLN A 91 -1.29 -17.13 7.97
N ILE A 92 -1.17 -15.82 7.68
CA ILE A 92 -0.77 -15.38 6.34
C ILE A 92 0.70 -15.67 6.08
N SER A 93 1.00 -16.02 4.82
CA SER A 93 2.36 -16.29 4.35
C SER A 93 2.57 -15.69 2.97
N PHE A 94 3.66 -14.96 2.79
CA PHE A 94 4.08 -14.39 1.51
C PHE A 94 5.56 -13.99 1.53
N ASP A 95 6.12 -13.81 0.36
CA ASP A 95 7.47 -13.30 0.14
C ASP A 95 7.40 -11.99 -0.63
N LEU A 96 8.40 -11.12 -0.43
CA LEU A 96 8.58 -9.88 -1.17
C LEU A 96 10.05 -9.73 -1.57
N ALA A 97 10.29 -9.60 -2.86
CA ALA A 97 11.63 -9.40 -3.40
C ALA A 97 12.08 -7.92 -3.30
N ALA A 98 13.39 -7.68 -3.40
CA ALA A 98 13.90 -6.31 -3.53
C ALA A 98 13.44 -5.71 -4.88
N GLY A 99 12.98 -4.45 -4.85
CA GLY A 99 12.46 -3.77 -6.03
C GLY A 99 11.05 -4.21 -6.45
N GLU A 100 10.42 -5.14 -5.71
CA GLU A 100 9.06 -5.61 -5.97
C GLU A 100 8.01 -4.72 -5.31
N THR A 101 6.86 -4.58 -5.95
CA THR A 101 5.61 -4.12 -5.32
C THR A 101 4.66 -5.29 -5.18
N LEU A 102 4.45 -5.75 -3.95
CA LEU A 102 3.35 -6.65 -3.60
C LEU A 102 2.17 -5.80 -3.12
N ALA A 103 1.06 -5.86 -3.83
CA ALA A 103 -0.17 -5.21 -3.35
C ALA A 103 -0.95 -6.14 -2.43
N LEU A 104 -1.45 -5.61 -1.32
CA LEU A 104 -2.36 -6.29 -0.40
C LEU A 104 -3.73 -5.61 -0.49
N VAL A 105 -4.72 -6.34 -1.02
CA VAL A 105 -6.05 -5.81 -1.34
C VAL A 105 -7.15 -6.57 -0.60
N GLY A 106 -8.33 -5.99 -0.51
CA GLY A 106 -9.51 -6.57 0.13
C GLY A 106 -10.40 -5.48 0.74
N GLU A 107 -11.56 -5.86 1.27
CA GLU A 107 -12.49 -4.95 1.91
C GLU A 107 -11.92 -4.26 3.15
N SER A 108 -12.52 -3.13 3.55
CA SER A 108 -12.14 -2.43 4.78
C SER A 108 -12.31 -3.37 6.00
N GLY A 109 -11.34 -3.35 6.92
CA GLY A 109 -11.38 -4.19 8.12
C GLY A 109 -10.93 -5.64 7.93
N CYS A 110 -10.53 -6.10 6.73
CA CYS A 110 -10.06 -7.47 6.51
C CYS A 110 -8.65 -7.78 7.04
N GLY A 111 -7.92 -6.80 7.64
CA GLY A 111 -6.64 -7.02 8.30
C GLY A 111 -5.40 -6.43 7.59
N LYS A 112 -5.54 -5.76 6.44
CA LYS A 112 -4.43 -5.21 5.65
C LYS A 112 -3.50 -4.29 6.43
N SER A 113 -4.04 -3.24 7.03
CA SER A 113 -3.26 -2.28 7.85
C SER A 113 -2.65 -2.95 9.08
N THR A 114 -3.34 -3.93 9.67
CA THR A 114 -2.79 -4.74 10.77
C THR A 114 -1.58 -5.54 10.30
N THR A 115 -1.64 -6.13 9.10
CA THR A 115 -0.49 -6.81 8.49
C THR A 115 0.70 -5.87 8.36
N GLY A 116 0.52 -4.69 7.76
CA GLY A 116 1.58 -3.69 7.64
C GLY A 116 2.19 -3.28 8.97
N ARG A 117 1.37 -3.02 9.99
CA ARG A 117 1.82 -2.66 11.35
C ARG A 117 2.55 -3.81 12.05
N SER A 118 2.13 -5.05 11.82
CA SER A 118 2.81 -6.25 12.36
C SER A 118 4.23 -6.38 11.81
N LEU A 119 4.45 -6.09 10.52
CA LEU A 119 5.80 -6.13 9.92
C LEU A 119 6.78 -5.15 10.57
N LEU A 120 6.31 -3.97 10.99
CA LEU A 120 7.12 -2.99 11.72
C LEU A 120 7.15 -3.23 13.23
N ARG A 121 6.50 -4.29 13.72
CA ARG A 121 6.33 -4.54 15.15
C ARG A 121 5.75 -3.31 15.89
N LEU A 122 4.77 -2.66 15.26
CA LEU A 122 3.94 -1.60 15.88
C LEU A 122 2.75 -2.20 16.65
N VAL A 123 2.44 -3.46 16.37
CA VAL A 123 1.47 -4.29 17.11
C VAL A 123 2.12 -5.63 17.43
N ASP A 124 1.68 -6.26 18.52
CA ASP A 124 2.17 -7.55 18.92
C ASP A 124 1.73 -8.66 17.97
N ILE A 125 2.59 -9.65 17.80
CA ILE A 125 2.38 -10.81 16.95
C ILE A 125 2.12 -12.01 17.85
N ASP A 126 0.99 -12.71 17.65
CA ASP A 126 0.67 -13.90 18.40
C ASP A 126 1.51 -15.10 17.95
N ARG A 127 1.63 -15.30 16.63
CA ARG A 127 2.36 -16.43 16.01
C ARG A 127 2.97 -16.06 14.67
N GLY A 128 3.87 -16.91 14.21
CA GLY A 128 4.54 -16.79 12.91
C GLY A 128 5.95 -16.24 12.99
N SER A 129 6.57 -16.08 11.83
CA SER A 129 7.89 -15.49 11.67
C SER A 129 7.87 -14.40 10.60
N ILE A 130 8.74 -13.42 10.77
CA ILE A 130 9.00 -12.33 9.83
C ILE A 130 10.50 -12.26 9.63
N GLU A 131 11.00 -12.77 8.52
CA GLU A 131 12.40 -12.69 8.14
C GLU A 131 12.62 -11.49 7.23
N PHE A 132 13.44 -10.53 7.65
CA PHE A 132 13.83 -9.36 6.87
C PHE A 132 15.34 -9.34 6.66
N GLY A 133 15.77 -9.39 5.39
CA GLY A 133 17.19 -9.45 5.05
C GLY A 133 17.92 -10.65 5.67
N GLY A 134 17.27 -11.80 5.78
CA GLY A 134 17.80 -13.03 6.35
C GLY A 134 17.73 -13.12 7.88
N ARG A 135 17.14 -12.13 8.57
CA ARG A 135 16.99 -12.11 10.02
C ARG A 135 15.53 -12.18 10.45
N ASP A 136 15.17 -13.13 11.31
CA ASP A 136 13.84 -13.16 11.93
C ASP A 136 13.69 -11.99 12.92
N ILE A 137 12.70 -11.13 12.64
CA ILE A 137 12.40 -9.94 13.43
C ILE A 137 11.15 -10.09 14.29
N ALA A 138 10.45 -11.24 14.21
CA ALA A 138 9.16 -11.43 14.87
C ALA A 138 9.25 -11.36 16.40
N LYS A 139 10.37 -11.80 16.99
CA LYS A 139 10.53 -11.94 18.46
C LYS A 139 11.72 -11.17 19.03
N ILE A 140 12.39 -10.34 18.22
CA ILE A 140 13.54 -9.58 18.75
C ILE A 140 13.08 -8.50 19.74
N PRO A 141 13.92 -8.12 20.72
CA PRO A 141 13.65 -7.03 21.66
C PRO A 141 13.42 -5.69 20.95
N ALA A 142 12.71 -4.78 21.59
CA ALA A 142 12.31 -3.49 20.99
C ALA A 142 13.51 -2.60 20.62
N ASP A 143 14.57 -2.63 21.42
CA ASP A 143 15.83 -1.93 21.18
C ASP A 143 16.57 -2.48 19.94
N ALA A 144 16.59 -3.81 19.77
CA ALA A 144 17.13 -4.46 18.59
C ALA A 144 16.30 -4.23 17.33
N MET A 145 15.01 -3.86 17.45
CA MET A 145 14.16 -3.49 16.34
C MET A 145 14.47 -2.08 15.81
N ARG A 146 14.97 -1.17 16.64
CA ARG A 146 15.21 0.23 16.27
C ARG A 146 16.10 0.40 15.01
N PRO A 147 17.27 -0.26 14.87
CA PRO A 147 18.08 -0.16 13.65
C PRO A 147 17.41 -0.79 12.43
N LEU A 148 16.55 -1.78 12.62
CA LEU A 148 15.81 -2.41 11.50
C LEU A 148 14.67 -1.53 10.99
N ARG A 149 14.03 -0.75 11.86
CA ARG A 149 13.04 0.25 11.46
C ARG A 149 13.60 1.32 10.52
N ARG A 150 14.93 1.56 10.52
CA ARG A 150 15.55 2.40 9.49
C ARG A 150 15.37 1.84 8.08
N GLN A 151 15.39 0.51 7.96
CA GLN A 151 15.32 -0.17 6.67
C GLN A 151 13.88 -0.48 6.24
N ILE A 152 12.92 -0.41 7.18
CA ILE A 152 11.49 -0.63 6.91
C ILE A 152 10.74 0.61 7.39
N GLN A 153 10.14 1.34 6.48
CA GLN A 153 9.38 2.55 6.79
C GLN A 153 7.91 2.38 6.43
N MET A 154 7.06 3.22 7.00
CA MET A 154 5.63 3.21 6.73
C MET A 154 5.14 4.60 6.33
N VAL A 155 4.34 4.65 5.27
CA VAL A 155 3.55 5.82 4.89
C VAL A 155 2.12 5.51 5.28
N PHE A 156 1.59 6.28 6.24
CA PHE A 156 0.27 6.04 6.81
C PHE A 156 -0.86 6.61 5.93
N GLN A 157 -2.06 6.11 6.14
CA GLN A 157 -3.28 6.46 5.43
C GLN A 157 -3.62 7.96 5.54
N ASP A 158 -3.45 8.55 6.73
CA ASP A 158 -3.76 9.96 6.97
C ASP A 158 -2.46 10.81 7.07
N PRO A 159 -2.15 11.60 6.04
CA PRO A 159 -0.99 12.47 6.07
C PRO A 159 -1.14 13.62 7.08
N PHE A 160 -2.39 13.99 7.47
CA PHE A 160 -2.63 15.00 8.49
C PHE A 160 -2.23 14.49 9.88
N ALA A 161 -2.63 13.27 10.22
CA ALA A 161 -2.27 12.65 11.50
C ALA A 161 -0.79 12.27 11.58
N SER A 162 -0.09 12.20 10.43
CA SER A 162 1.32 11.82 10.36
C SER A 162 2.30 12.95 10.65
N LEU A 163 1.85 14.22 10.60
CA LEU A 163 2.67 15.41 10.77
C LEU A 163 2.15 16.24 11.95
N ASP A 164 3.02 16.60 12.90
CA ASP A 164 2.65 17.54 13.97
C ASP A 164 2.46 18.94 13.36
N PRO A 165 1.26 19.54 13.44
CA PRO A 165 0.98 20.84 12.82
C PRO A 165 1.76 22.02 13.46
N ARG A 166 2.36 21.81 14.62
CA ARG A 166 3.17 22.80 15.33
C ARG A 166 4.64 22.81 14.92
N LEU A 167 5.08 21.79 14.18
CA LEU A 167 6.45 21.64 13.70
C LEU A 167 6.53 22.00 12.23
N THR A 168 7.63 22.61 11.81
CA THR A 168 7.89 22.88 10.39
C THR A 168 8.06 21.59 9.61
N VAL A 169 7.80 21.63 8.31
CA VAL A 169 8.03 20.51 7.39
C VAL A 169 9.48 20.06 7.43
N GLY A 170 10.42 21.00 7.45
CA GLY A 170 11.86 20.70 7.54
C GLY A 170 12.21 19.90 8.79
N PHE A 171 11.65 20.29 9.95
CA PHE A 171 11.85 19.54 11.17
C PHE A 171 11.24 18.12 11.09
N SER A 172 10.00 18.03 10.60
CA SER A 172 9.29 16.75 10.47
C SER A 172 10.02 15.74 9.56
N VAL A 173 10.64 16.21 8.47
CA VAL A 173 11.43 15.38 7.55
C VAL A 173 12.81 15.06 8.15
N ALA A 174 13.41 15.97 8.93
CA ALA A 174 14.70 15.77 9.58
C ALA A 174 14.62 14.91 10.84
N GLU A 175 13.47 14.85 11.51
CA GLU A 175 13.31 14.13 12.78
C GLU A 175 13.87 12.70 12.77
N PRO A 176 13.59 11.86 11.74
CA PRO A 176 14.18 10.52 11.67
C PRO A 176 15.71 10.55 11.64
N LEU A 177 16.32 11.54 10.98
CA LEU A 177 17.78 11.69 10.93
C LEU A 177 18.35 11.98 12.32
N TYR A 178 17.69 12.83 13.10
CA TYR A 178 18.08 13.16 14.46
C TYR A 178 17.92 11.97 15.41
N VAL A 179 16.75 11.30 15.37
CA VAL A 179 16.43 10.16 16.23
C VAL A 179 17.41 9.00 16.01
N HIS A 180 17.83 8.78 14.77
CA HIS A 180 18.76 7.70 14.42
C HIS A 180 20.25 8.17 14.39
N GLY A 181 20.53 9.44 14.69
CA GLY A 181 21.90 9.95 14.74
C GLY A 181 22.64 9.96 13.40
N ILE A 182 21.91 10.11 12.28
CA ILE A 182 22.46 10.03 10.92
C ILE A 182 23.06 11.38 10.50
N ALA A 183 22.33 12.47 10.74
CA ALA A 183 22.75 13.81 10.38
C ALA A 183 22.22 14.84 11.39
N LYS A 184 22.92 15.98 11.53
CA LYS A 184 22.54 17.12 12.38
C LYS A 184 22.92 18.41 11.68
N GLY A 185 22.37 19.56 12.13
CA GLY A 185 22.71 20.91 11.63
C GLY A 185 22.53 21.03 10.12
N SER A 186 23.52 21.62 9.44
CA SER A 186 23.49 21.87 7.98
C SER A 186 23.35 20.59 7.18
N ALA A 187 24.05 19.51 7.54
CA ALA A 187 23.95 18.23 6.85
C ALA A 187 22.52 17.64 6.85
N ALA A 188 21.76 17.82 7.94
CA ALA A 188 20.36 17.45 7.98
C ALA A 188 19.52 18.38 7.10
N ALA A 189 19.79 19.69 7.09
CA ALA A 189 19.09 20.66 6.26
C ALA A 189 19.30 20.38 4.76
N ASP A 190 20.54 20.12 4.34
CA ASP A 190 20.87 19.75 2.96
C ASP A 190 20.14 18.47 2.53
N ARG A 191 20.11 17.48 3.42
CA ARG A 191 19.38 16.23 3.16
C ARG A 191 17.86 16.45 3.03
N VAL A 192 17.28 17.31 3.86
CA VAL A 192 15.87 17.70 3.78
C VAL A 192 15.57 18.41 2.46
N ALA A 193 16.39 19.37 2.07
CA ALA A 193 16.25 20.09 0.81
C ALA A 193 16.28 19.12 -0.39
N TRP A 194 17.24 18.21 -0.39
CA TRP A 194 17.35 17.16 -1.40
C TRP A 194 16.10 16.27 -1.44
N LEU A 195 15.57 15.82 -0.29
CA LEU A 195 14.38 14.98 -0.21
C LEU A 195 13.14 15.70 -0.72
N LEU A 196 12.95 16.97 -0.37
CA LEU A 196 11.82 17.78 -0.83
C LEU A 196 11.83 17.93 -2.35
N GLN A 197 13.00 18.18 -2.95
CA GLN A 197 13.15 18.22 -4.42
C GLN A 197 12.76 16.88 -5.08
N HIS A 198 13.19 15.75 -4.51
CA HIS A 198 12.89 14.42 -5.05
C HIS A 198 11.41 14.06 -4.99
N VAL A 199 10.66 14.63 -4.05
CA VAL A 199 9.20 14.47 -4.03
C VAL A 199 8.47 15.58 -4.77
N GLY A 200 9.18 16.45 -5.52
CA GLY A 200 8.63 17.53 -6.34
C GLY A 200 8.11 18.71 -5.53
N LEU A 201 8.78 19.06 -4.42
CA LEU A 201 8.54 20.26 -3.61
C LEU A 201 9.76 21.16 -3.63
N SER A 202 9.54 22.50 -3.52
CA SER A 202 10.65 23.46 -3.35
C SER A 202 11.35 23.20 -2.00
N PRO A 203 12.69 23.36 -1.91
CA PRO A 203 13.41 23.36 -0.63
C PRO A 203 12.86 24.35 0.39
N ASP A 204 12.33 25.51 -0.05
CA ASP A 204 11.73 26.51 0.82
C ASP A 204 10.51 26.01 1.59
N ALA A 205 9.88 24.92 1.10
CA ALA A 205 8.83 24.23 1.83
C ALA A 205 9.26 23.78 3.23
N ALA A 206 10.56 23.59 3.48
CA ALA A 206 11.10 23.23 4.77
C ALA A 206 10.77 24.25 5.89
N LEU A 207 10.61 25.53 5.55
CA LEU A 207 10.35 26.61 6.50
C LEU A 207 8.87 26.75 6.85
N ARG A 208 7.99 26.09 6.12
CA ARG A 208 6.53 26.20 6.24
C ARG A 208 5.97 25.10 7.15
N TYR A 209 4.71 25.30 7.57
CA TYR A 209 3.99 24.39 8.43
C TYR A 209 3.05 23.46 7.64
N PRO A 210 2.73 22.26 8.14
CA PRO A 210 1.89 21.30 7.41
C PRO A 210 0.52 21.85 6.99
N HIS A 211 -0.09 22.74 7.78
CA HIS A 211 -1.40 23.31 7.46
C HIS A 211 -1.40 24.23 6.23
N GLU A 212 -0.25 24.71 5.78
CA GLU A 212 -0.09 25.54 4.58
C GLU A 212 -0.05 24.75 3.26
N PHE A 213 -0.13 23.43 3.32
CA PHE A 213 -0.01 22.54 2.17
C PHE A 213 -1.32 21.81 1.84
N SER A 214 -1.53 21.53 0.54
CA SER A 214 -2.63 20.66 0.10
C SER A 214 -2.45 19.23 0.57
N GLY A 215 -3.50 18.39 0.52
CA GLY A 215 -3.43 16.97 0.88
C GLY A 215 -2.36 16.21 0.10
N GLY A 216 -2.25 16.45 -1.21
CA GLY A 216 -1.22 15.82 -2.04
C GLY A 216 0.20 16.28 -1.72
N GLN A 217 0.38 17.56 -1.37
CA GLN A 217 1.68 18.07 -0.93
C GLN A 217 2.08 17.49 0.43
N ARG A 218 1.14 17.35 1.37
CA ARG A 218 1.40 16.66 2.65
C ARG A 218 1.76 15.20 2.47
N GLN A 219 1.13 14.53 1.50
CA GLN A 219 1.51 13.16 1.16
C GLN A 219 2.94 13.07 0.64
N ARG A 220 3.36 14.02 -0.20
CA ARG A 220 4.76 14.12 -0.67
C ARG A 220 5.72 14.34 0.50
N ILE A 221 5.37 15.16 1.48
CA ILE A 221 6.15 15.38 2.70
C ILE A 221 6.25 14.09 3.52
N ALA A 222 5.16 13.35 3.70
CA ALA A 222 5.17 12.07 4.40
C ALA A 222 6.05 11.02 3.69
N ILE A 223 6.04 10.99 2.36
CA ILE A 223 6.95 10.17 1.55
C ILE A 223 8.42 10.62 1.73
N ALA A 224 8.71 11.92 1.68
CA ALA A 224 10.05 12.47 1.93
C ALA A 224 10.57 12.06 3.32
N ARG A 225 9.72 12.14 4.36
CA ARG A 225 10.05 11.69 5.72
C ARG A 225 10.39 10.21 5.77
N ALA A 226 9.62 9.35 5.10
CA ALA A 226 9.90 7.92 5.02
C ALA A 226 11.22 7.62 4.30
N LEU A 227 11.56 8.40 3.26
CA LEU A 227 12.80 8.25 2.50
C LEU A 227 14.04 8.77 3.23
N ALA A 228 13.90 9.56 4.30
CA ALA A 228 15.01 10.19 5.01
C ALA A 228 16.05 9.16 5.47
N LEU A 229 15.61 7.98 5.89
CA LEU A 229 16.44 6.89 6.40
C LEU A 229 16.97 5.93 5.31
N GLN A 230 16.70 6.19 4.03
CA GLN A 230 17.06 5.32 2.90
C GLN A 230 16.58 3.87 3.12
N PRO A 231 15.27 3.65 3.30
CA PRO A 231 14.74 2.32 3.57
C PRO A 231 14.93 1.39 2.37
N LYS A 232 14.85 0.08 2.64
CA LYS A 232 14.76 -0.96 1.59
C LYS A 232 13.32 -1.35 1.29
N LEU A 233 12.44 -1.20 2.29
CA LEU A 233 11.01 -1.52 2.22
C LEU A 233 10.19 -0.35 2.73
N ILE A 234 9.16 0.02 1.97
CA ILE A 234 8.12 0.95 2.42
C ILE A 234 6.78 0.22 2.43
N VAL A 235 6.12 0.23 3.57
CA VAL A 235 4.71 -0.15 3.71
C VAL A 235 3.86 1.09 3.43
N ALA A 236 3.18 1.12 2.29
CA ALA A 236 2.28 2.19 1.89
C ALA A 236 0.84 1.80 2.28
N ASP A 237 0.39 2.22 3.47
CA ASP A 237 -0.94 1.88 4.00
C ASP A 237 -1.96 2.91 3.54
N GLU A 238 -2.72 2.56 2.51
CA GLU A 238 -3.73 3.43 1.86
C GLU A 238 -3.22 4.84 1.53
N ALA A 239 -1.93 4.94 1.20
CA ALA A 239 -1.20 6.20 1.04
C ALA A 239 -1.75 7.15 -0.05
N VAL A 240 -2.71 6.70 -0.86
CA VAL A 240 -3.31 7.50 -1.94
C VAL A 240 -4.83 7.56 -1.88
N SER A 241 -5.47 6.92 -0.88
CA SER A 241 -6.93 6.77 -0.83
C SER A 241 -7.68 8.08 -0.62
N ALA A 242 -7.14 8.98 0.20
CA ALA A 242 -7.74 10.26 0.54
C ALA A 242 -7.48 11.39 -0.47
N LEU A 243 -6.85 11.07 -1.62
CA LEU A 243 -6.43 12.07 -2.60
C LEU A 243 -7.38 12.11 -3.81
N ASP A 244 -7.53 13.31 -4.38
CA ASP A 244 -8.21 13.50 -5.66
C ASP A 244 -7.55 12.68 -6.78
N VAL A 245 -8.33 12.31 -7.77
CA VAL A 245 -7.92 11.39 -8.85
C VAL A 245 -6.62 11.82 -9.54
N SER A 246 -6.47 13.09 -9.90
CA SER A 246 -5.28 13.61 -10.58
C SER A 246 -4.05 13.61 -9.66
N ILE A 247 -4.22 13.99 -8.40
CA ILE A 247 -3.15 13.98 -7.40
C ILE A 247 -2.74 12.55 -7.07
N ARG A 248 -3.71 11.63 -6.96
CA ARG A 248 -3.47 10.19 -6.76
C ARG A 248 -2.56 9.63 -7.85
N ALA A 249 -2.86 9.91 -9.12
CA ALA A 249 -2.05 9.48 -10.24
C ALA A 249 -0.61 10.03 -10.17
N GLN A 250 -0.44 11.29 -9.76
CA GLN A 250 0.89 11.89 -9.56
C GLN A 250 1.67 11.20 -8.43
N ILE A 251 1.04 10.92 -7.28
CA ILE A 251 1.69 10.24 -6.16
C ILE A 251 2.07 8.81 -6.54
N VAL A 252 1.21 8.11 -7.28
CA VAL A 252 1.51 6.77 -7.79
C VAL A 252 2.73 6.80 -8.71
N ASN A 253 2.79 7.74 -9.66
CA ASN A 253 3.94 7.90 -10.53
C ASN A 253 5.21 8.22 -9.73
N LEU A 254 5.12 9.11 -8.74
CA LEU A 254 6.22 9.40 -7.83
C LEU A 254 6.74 8.14 -7.11
N LEU A 255 5.85 7.28 -6.59
CA LEU A 255 6.26 6.03 -5.94
C LEU A 255 6.97 5.08 -6.91
N LEU A 256 6.51 4.98 -8.16
CA LEU A 256 7.16 4.19 -9.21
C LEU A 256 8.55 4.76 -9.59
N ASP A 257 8.67 6.09 -9.67
CA ASP A 257 9.95 6.76 -9.95
C ASP A 257 10.96 6.53 -8.84
N LEU A 258 10.54 6.69 -7.57
CA LEU A 258 11.36 6.40 -6.40
C LEU A 258 11.75 4.91 -6.32
N GLN A 259 10.87 3.99 -6.73
CA GLN A 259 11.20 2.57 -6.84
C GLN A 259 12.28 2.32 -7.87
N ALA A 260 12.15 2.92 -9.05
CA ALA A 260 13.13 2.78 -10.14
C ALA A 260 14.50 3.36 -9.74
N GLU A 261 14.52 4.50 -9.06
CA GLU A 261 15.74 5.19 -8.65
C GLU A 261 16.45 4.47 -7.50
N PHE A 262 15.73 4.17 -6.41
CA PHE A 262 16.32 3.66 -5.17
C PHE A 262 16.24 2.14 -5.01
N GLY A 263 15.57 1.42 -5.91
CA GLY A 263 15.37 -0.03 -5.80
C GLY A 263 14.46 -0.43 -4.63
N LEU A 264 13.50 0.44 -4.27
CA LEU A 264 12.60 0.22 -3.14
C LEU A 264 11.69 -0.97 -3.37
N ALA A 265 11.49 -1.78 -2.34
CA ALA A 265 10.37 -2.71 -2.29
C ALA A 265 9.15 -2.01 -1.65
N TYR A 266 7.95 -2.32 -2.15
CA TYR A 266 6.70 -1.83 -1.58
C TYR A 266 5.78 -2.97 -1.14
N LEU A 267 5.28 -2.89 0.08
CA LEU A 267 4.00 -3.50 0.43
C LEU A 267 2.93 -2.42 0.27
N PHE A 268 2.19 -2.50 -0.83
CA PHE A 268 1.20 -1.48 -1.20
C PHE A 268 -0.19 -1.92 -0.78
N ILE A 269 -0.73 -1.34 0.30
CA ILE A 269 -2.06 -1.63 0.83
C ILE A 269 -3.06 -0.67 0.20
N SER A 270 -4.09 -1.21 -0.45
CA SER A 270 -5.13 -0.40 -1.08
C SER A 270 -6.43 -1.19 -1.23
N HIS A 271 -7.54 -0.47 -1.32
CA HIS A 271 -8.83 -1.00 -1.74
C HIS A 271 -9.19 -0.57 -3.19
N ASP A 272 -8.37 0.28 -3.83
CA ASP A 272 -8.57 0.73 -5.21
C ASP A 272 -7.86 -0.23 -6.19
N MET A 273 -8.64 -1.17 -6.73
CA MET A 273 -8.12 -2.21 -7.63
C MET A 273 -7.53 -1.65 -8.92
N ALA A 274 -8.03 -0.52 -9.43
CA ALA A 274 -7.51 0.06 -10.66
C ALA A 274 -6.15 0.75 -10.46
N VAL A 275 -5.88 1.29 -9.26
CA VAL A 275 -4.56 1.74 -8.86
C VAL A 275 -3.62 0.56 -8.66
N VAL A 276 -4.09 -0.48 -7.97
CA VAL A 276 -3.31 -1.71 -7.73
C VAL A 276 -2.87 -2.36 -9.02
N GLU A 277 -3.73 -2.44 -10.02
CA GLU A 277 -3.39 -2.96 -11.36
C GLU A 277 -2.19 -2.23 -11.98
N ARG A 278 -2.03 -0.93 -11.71
CA ARG A 278 -0.94 -0.11 -12.24
C ARG A 278 0.39 -0.27 -11.54
N VAL A 279 0.38 -0.41 -10.22
CA VAL A 279 1.60 -0.32 -9.40
C VAL A 279 2.19 -1.66 -9.03
N SER A 280 1.41 -2.74 -9.08
CA SER A 280 1.83 -4.01 -8.52
C SER A 280 2.54 -4.91 -9.53
N HIS A 281 3.50 -5.69 -9.03
CA HIS A 281 4.07 -6.85 -9.71
C HIS A 281 3.26 -8.09 -9.36
N ARG A 282 2.92 -8.23 -8.08
CA ARG A 282 2.08 -9.31 -7.54
C ARG A 282 0.99 -8.72 -6.65
N VAL A 283 -0.10 -9.46 -6.50
CA VAL A 283 -1.24 -9.07 -5.68
C VAL A 283 -1.60 -10.21 -4.74
N ALA A 284 -1.84 -9.88 -3.48
CA ALA A 284 -2.41 -10.76 -2.46
C ALA A 284 -3.79 -10.23 -2.07
N VAL A 285 -4.81 -11.04 -2.24
CA VAL A 285 -6.19 -10.73 -1.89
C VAL A 285 -6.48 -11.25 -0.49
N MET A 286 -6.88 -10.35 0.40
CA MET A 286 -7.11 -10.64 1.81
C MET A 286 -8.60 -10.59 2.14
N TYR A 287 -9.10 -11.63 2.81
CA TYR A 287 -10.47 -11.74 3.30
C TYR A 287 -10.48 -12.30 4.72
N LEU A 288 -11.19 -11.67 5.64
CA LEU A 288 -11.33 -12.08 7.06
C LEU A 288 -10.01 -12.53 7.72
N GLY A 289 -8.95 -11.74 7.55
CA GLY A 289 -7.64 -12.00 8.14
C GLY A 289 -6.76 -12.97 7.36
N GLN A 290 -7.22 -13.58 6.29
CA GLN A 290 -6.51 -14.60 5.52
C GLN A 290 -6.21 -14.14 4.09
N ILE A 291 -5.10 -14.59 3.51
CA ILE A 291 -4.87 -14.47 2.07
C ILE A 291 -5.64 -15.58 1.38
N VAL A 292 -6.60 -15.20 0.53
CA VAL A 292 -7.44 -16.15 -0.21
C VAL A 292 -6.93 -16.40 -1.64
N GLU A 293 -6.20 -15.45 -2.19
CA GLU A 293 -5.57 -15.57 -3.50
C GLU A 293 -4.32 -14.70 -3.56
N ILE A 294 -3.21 -15.23 -4.10
CA ILE A 294 -1.97 -14.48 -4.29
C ILE A 294 -1.29 -14.95 -5.58
N GLY A 295 -0.86 -14.00 -6.39
CA GLY A 295 -0.22 -14.33 -7.66
C GLY A 295 0.34 -13.13 -8.41
N PRO A 296 0.94 -13.37 -9.58
CA PRO A 296 1.29 -12.31 -10.51
C PRO A 296 0.08 -11.42 -10.79
N ARG A 297 0.30 -10.11 -10.91
CA ARG A 297 -0.78 -9.13 -11.19
C ARG A 297 -1.68 -9.61 -12.33
N ARG A 298 -1.10 -10.05 -13.44
CA ARG A 298 -1.86 -10.52 -14.61
C ARG A 298 -2.80 -11.67 -14.27
N ALA A 299 -2.35 -12.66 -13.48
CA ALA A 299 -3.20 -13.78 -13.09
C ALA A 299 -4.41 -13.34 -12.27
N ILE A 300 -4.20 -12.41 -11.31
CA ILE A 300 -5.28 -11.91 -10.44
C ILE A 300 -6.29 -11.06 -11.19
N PHE A 301 -5.85 -10.25 -12.18
CA PHE A 301 -6.75 -9.33 -12.89
C PHE A 301 -7.39 -9.94 -14.14
N ASP A 302 -6.67 -10.79 -14.87
CA ASP A 302 -7.15 -11.37 -16.13
C ASP A 302 -7.91 -12.68 -15.91
N ASP A 303 -7.48 -13.50 -14.91
CA ASP A 303 -8.08 -14.81 -14.62
C ASP A 303 -8.16 -15.08 -13.09
N PRO A 304 -8.94 -14.29 -12.33
CA PRO A 304 -9.14 -14.49 -10.90
C PRO A 304 -9.82 -15.84 -10.62
N GLN A 305 -9.25 -16.64 -9.73
CA GLN A 305 -9.75 -17.98 -9.43
C GLN A 305 -10.67 -18.01 -8.21
N HIS A 306 -10.36 -17.23 -7.15
CA HIS A 306 -11.17 -17.23 -5.94
C HIS A 306 -12.49 -16.44 -6.15
N PRO A 307 -13.66 -16.95 -5.72
CA PRO A 307 -14.95 -16.25 -5.88
C PRO A 307 -14.97 -14.85 -5.27
N TYR A 308 -14.32 -14.66 -4.12
CA TYR A 308 -14.20 -13.34 -3.49
C TYR A 308 -13.40 -12.35 -4.35
N THR A 309 -12.30 -12.79 -4.99
CA THR A 309 -11.53 -11.94 -5.91
C THR A 309 -12.37 -11.50 -7.09
N ARG A 310 -13.16 -12.41 -7.67
CA ARG A 310 -14.11 -12.10 -8.77
C ARG A 310 -15.16 -11.08 -8.32
N LYS A 311 -15.71 -11.24 -7.11
CA LYS A 311 -16.69 -10.30 -6.54
C LYS A 311 -16.04 -8.91 -6.31
N LEU A 312 -14.83 -8.87 -5.77
CA LEU A 312 -14.08 -7.64 -5.53
C LEU A 312 -13.80 -6.88 -6.84
N LEU A 313 -13.35 -7.57 -7.88
CA LEU A 313 -13.13 -6.97 -9.20
C LEU A 313 -14.42 -6.54 -9.89
N ALA A 314 -15.49 -7.31 -9.74
CA ALA A 314 -16.81 -6.98 -10.30
C ALA A 314 -17.44 -5.74 -9.65
N ALA A 315 -17.09 -5.45 -8.38
CA ALA A 315 -17.59 -4.29 -7.65
C ALA A 315 -16.92 -2.96 -8.08
N VAL A 316 -15.79 -3.01 -8.81
CA VAL A 316 -15.09 -1.81 -9.28
C VAL A 316 -15.97 -1.03 -10.24
N PRO A 317 -16.25 0.28 -9.98
CA PRO A 317 -17.04 1.10 -10.88
C PRO A 317 -16.33 1.29 -12.22
N VAL A 318 -17.05 1.15 -13.31
CA VAL A 318 -16.56 1.49 -14.64
C VAL A 318 -16.94 2.93 -14.94
N ALA A 319 -15.94 3.79 -15.14
CA ALA A 319 -16.15 5.20 -15.50
C ALA A 319 -16.54 5.35 -16.98
N ASP A 320 -17.54 4.58 -17.42
CA ASP A 320 -18.08 4.60 -18.78
C ASP A 320 -19.60 4.60 -18.69
N PRO A 321 -20.28 5.74 -19.00
CA PRO A 321 -21.72 5.87 -18.90
C PRO A 321 -22.48 4.95 -19.88
N SER A 322 -21.82 4.50 -20.97
CA SER A 322 -22.41 3.58 -21.94
C SER A 322 -22.48 2.14 -21.46
N ARG A 323 -21.62 1.80 -20.48
CA ARG A 323 -21.54 0.45 -19.89
C ARG A 323 -22.31 0.37 -18.57
N ARG A 324 -23.58 0.76 -18.57
CA ARG A 324 -24.45 0.50 -17.40
C ARG A 324 -24.57 -1.00 -17.18
N LYS A 325 -23.94 -1.49 -16.09
CA LYS A 325 -24.23 -2.84 -15.63
C LYS A 325 -25.71 -2.91 -15.21
N PRO A 326 -26.45 -3.99 -15.57
CA PRO A 326 -27.75 -4.22 -14.98
C PRO A 326 -27.63 -4.20 -13.45
N LYS A 327 -28.67 -3.75 -12.75
CA LYS A 327 -28.70 -3.78 -11.28
C LYS A 327 -28.45 -5.23 -10.86
N THR A 328 -27.25 -5.52 -10.40
CA THR A 328 -26.95 -6.79 -9.75
C THR A 328 -27.72 -6.79 -8.43
N GLU A 329 -28.52 -7.79 -8.18
CA GLU A 329 -29.13 -7.98 -6.86
C GLU A 329 -28.00 -7.97 -5.84
N LEU A 330 -28.14 -7.12 -4.83
CA LEU A 330 -27.20 -7.10 -3.71
C LEU A 330 -27.29 -8.48 -3.07
N SER A 331 -26.23 -9.28 -3.17
CA SER A 331 -26.21 -10.53 -2.42
C SER A 331 -26.30 -10.17 -0.94
N SER A 332 -27.28 -10.74 -0.29
CA SER A 332 -27.54 -10.52 1.14
C SER A 332 -26.50 -11.20 2.07
N ASP A 333 -25.40 -11.64 1.50
CA ASP A 333 -24.34 -12.30 2.26
C ASP A 333 -23.67 -11.27 3.17
N GLU A 334 -24.09 -11.24 4.42
CA GLU A 334 -23.40 -10.48 5.47
C GLU A 334 -21.97 -10.99 5.60
N VAL A 335 -21.00 -10.07 5.55
CA VAL A 335 -19.60 -10.41 5.81
C VAL A 335 -19.51 -10.89 7.26
N PRO A 336 -19.06 -12.13 7.51
CA PRO A 336 -18.97 -12.65 8.88
C PRO A 336 -18.07 -11.76 9.75
N SER A 337 -18.45 -11.62 11.01
CA SER A 337 -17.68 -10.81 11.96
C SER A 337 -16.29 -11.42 12.22
N PRO A 338 -15.20 -10.64 12.16
CA PRO A 338 -13.88 -11.11 12.58
C PRO A 338 -13.76 -11.28 14.09
N ILE A 339 -14.80 -10.90 14.85
CA ILE A 339 -14.83 -11.01 16.32
C ILE A 339 -15.40 -12.36 16.71
N ARG A 340 -14.58 -13.20 17.34
CA ARG A 340 -14.94 -14.56 17.76
C ARG A 340 -14.85 -14.75 19.27
N ALA A 341 -15.58 -15.70 19.80
CA ALA A 341 -15.47 -16.12 21.21
C ALA A 341 -14.10 -16.79 21.43
N ILE A 342 -13.63 -16.80 22.68
CA ILE A 342 -12.42 -17.56 23.03
C ILE A 342 -12.67 -19.04 22.74
N GLY A 343 -11.75 -19.68 22.00
CA GLY A 343 -11.87 -21.08 21.57
C GLY A 343 -12.57 -21.28 20.23
N ASP A 344 -13.21 -20.25 19.67
CA ASP A 344 -13.74 -20.27 18.30
C ASP A 344 -12.63 -19.83 17.34
N GLU A 345 -11.88 -20.78 16.79
CA GLU A 345 -10.78 -20.52 15.86
C GLU A 345 -11.31 -20.53 14.42
N PRO A 346 -10.83 -19.60 13.56
CA PRO A 346 -11.22 -19.62 12.15
C PRO A 346 -10.63 -20.82 11.43
N VAL A 347 -11.37 -21.35 10.47
CA VAL A 347 -10.84 -22.37 9.57
C VAL A 347 -9.82 -21.73 8.64
N ILE A 348 -8.62 -22.30 8.60
CA ILE A 348 -7.54 -21.84 7.73
C ILE A 348 -7.47 -22.73 6.51
N ALA A 349 -7.76 -22.17 5.36
CA ALA A 349 -7.68 -22.88 4.10
C ALA A 349 -6.25 -22.82 3.52
N PRO A 350 -5.63 -23.96 3.20
CA PRO A 350 -4.32 -23.96 2.57
C PRO A 350 -4.42 -23.38 1.15
N LEU A 351 -3.43 -22.58 0.78
CA LEU A 351 -3.27 -22.11 -0.58
C LEU A 351 -2.74 -23.25 -1.47
N ARG A 352 -3.34 -23.45 -2.64
CA ARG A 352 -2.89 -24.40 -3.67
C ARG A 352 -2.44 -23.63 -4.90
N GLU A 353 -1.35 -24.05 -5.49
CA GLU A 353 -0.87 -23.51 -6.76
C GLU A 353 -1.79 -23.96 -7.89
N VAL A 354 -2.31 -22.97 -8.63
CA VAL A 354 -3.21 -23.17 -9.80
C VAL A 354 -2.56 -22.74 -11.10
N GLY A 355 -1.42 -22.08 -11.03
CA GLY A 355 -0.60 -21.63 -12.13
C GLY A 355 0.75 -21.12 -11.62
N PRO A 356 1.73 -20.81 -12.48
CA PRO A 356 3.06 -20.39 -12.07
C PRO A 356 3.03 -19.20 -11.08
N GLY A 357 3.37 -19.47 -9.80
CA GLY A 357 3.34 -18.51 -8.73
C GLY A 357 1.95 -17.97 -8.36
N HIS A 358 0.88 -18.59 -8.83
CA HIS A 358 -0.52 -18.25 -8.56
C HIS A 358 -1.14 -19.26 -7.58
N PHE A 359 -1.47 -18.82 -6.39
CA PHE A 359 -1.97 -19.64 -5.30
C PHE A 359 -3.37 -19.19 -4.88
N VAL A 360 -4.27 -20.15 -4.62
CA VAL A 360 -5.67 -19.92 -4.31
C VAL A 360 -6.11 -20.79 -3.13
N ALA A 361 -6.88 -20.23 -2.22
CA ALA A 361 -7.52 -20.96 -1.14
C ALA A 361 -8.69 -21.79 -1.69
N MET A 362 -8.64 -23.11 -1.50
CA MET A 362 -9.61 -24.05 -2.05
C MET A 362 -10.81 -24.31 -1.14
N HIS A 363 -10.95 -23.52 -0.09
CA HIS A 363 -11.98 -23.73 0.93
C HIS A 363 -12.82 -22.45 1.10
N ARG A 364 -14.11 -22.62 1.44
CA ARG A 364 -15.00 -21.52 1.78
C ARG A 364 -14.66 -20.98 3.18
N ILE A 365 -14.22 -19.74 3.26
CA ILE A 365 -13.95 -19.09 4.52
C ILE A 365 -15.26 -18.62 5.12
N ALA A 366 -15.56 -19.05 6.35
CA ALA A 366 -16.77 -18.71 7.09
C ALA A 366 -18.10 -19.00 6.33
N GLY A 367 -18.09 -19.94 5.38
CA GLY A 367 -19.28 -20.34 4.64
C GLY A 367 -19.77 -19.35 3.57
N ALA A 368 -19.07 -18.23 3.38
CA ALA A 368 -19.55 -17.14 2.53
C ALA A 368 -19.23 -17.31 1.03
N PHE A 369 -18.28 -18.18 0.63
CA PHE A 369 -17.91 -18.41 -0.77
C PHE A 369 -17.51 -19.86 -1.05
#